data_f52477f781d6d03e57e6d705f9769fce
#
_entry.id   f52477f781d6d03e57e6d705f9769fce
#
_cell.length_a   1.000
_cell.length_b   1.000
_cell.length_c   1.000
_cell.angle_alpha   90.00
_cell.angle_beta   90.00
_cell.angle_gamma   90.00
#
_symmetry.space_group_name_H-M   'P 1'
#
loop_
_entity.id
_entity.type
_entity.pdbx_description
1 polymer ?
#
loop_
_entity_poly.entity_id
_entity_poly.type
_entity_poly.pdbx_seq_one_letter_code
_entity_poly.pdbx_strand_id
1 'polypeptide(L)'
;EYFNNPSPTVGESLAPSPSPLLGEGGSSPTLLDFGAPVSATALQPESADRFENERTAQGQSGGGEAVPRPSAEEAARAKDEARLESLLDTLKEATEKSQALKPFKDQLLLDITPQGLRIQIIDKENRPMFGSGSAVLQDYTVSILQEITSVINAVPNKISITGHTDAYQFLKRENYTNWELSTDRANAARRALAQSGLAKGKVQQVVGFGDSVLFVREDPYSPVNRRISIVVLTEEAAESMEASTR
;
A
#
# COMPACT_ATOMS: atom_id res chain seq x y z
N GLU A 1 -23.41 -43.81 -8.79
CA GLU A 1 -22.52 -45.02 -8.89
C GLU A 1 -21.16 -44.61 -9.42
N TYR A 2 -20.35 -43.91 -8.66
CA TYR A 2 -18.90 -43.78 -8.91
C TYR A 2 -18.29 -43.11 -7.66
N PHE A 3 -18.06 -43.86 -6.61
CA PHE A 3 -17.04 -43.58 -5.57
C PHE A 3 -17.13 -44.64 -4.50
N ASN A 4 -16.59 -45.80 -4.85
CA ASN A 4 -16.24 -46.80 -3.86
C ASN A 4 -14.81 -47.29 -4.20
N ASN A 5 -13.84 -46.76 -3.51
CA ASN A 5 -12.51 -47.36 -3.49
C ASN A 5 -11.92 -47.14 -2.08
N PRO A 6 -11.83 -48.19 -1.26
CA PRO A 6 -11.23 -48.11 0.06
C PRO A 6 -9.69 -48.16 -0.06
N SER A 7 -9.05 -47.32 0.74
CA SER A 7 -7.61 -47.30 0.92
C SER A 7 -7.06 -48.58 1.50
N PRO A 8 -5.90 -49.06 1.07
CA PRO A 8 -5.14 -50.08 1.77
C PRO A 8 -4.18 -49.45 2.80
N THR A 9 -4.39 -49.82 4.02
CA THR A 9 -3.51 -50.20 5.13
C THR A 9 -2.04 -49.75 5.13
N VAL A 10 -1.71 -49.06 6.18
CA VAL A 10 -0.55 -49.14 7.08
C VAL A 10 0.51 -50.19 6.67
N GLY A 11 1.71 -49.73 6.40
CA GLY A 11 2.95 -50.48 6.34
C GLY A 11 3.98 -49.89 7.30
N GLU A 12 4.45 -50.74 8.16
CA GLU A 12 5.30 -50.52 9.32
C GLU A 12 6.60 -49.78 9.08
N SER A 13 6.95 -49.02 10.09
CA SER A 13 8.23 -48.54 10.52
C SER A 13 9.39 -49.55 10.45
N LEU A 14 10.51 -49.08 9.95
CA LEU A 14 11.84 -49.58 10.35
C LEU A 14 12.86 -48.44 10.20
N ALA A 15 13.23 -47.85 11.33
CA ALA A 15 14.53 -47.22 11.52
C ALA A 15 15.58 -48.37 11.70
N PRO A 16 16.89 -48.14 11.56
CA PRO A 16 17.63 -47.08 12.23
C PRO A 16 18.79 -46.45 11.43
N SER A 17 19.24 -45.33 11.97
CA SER A 17 20.53 -44.70 11.65
C SER A 17 21.73 -45.65 11.85
N PRO A 18 22.91 -45.37 11.23
CA PRO A 18 23.88 -44.60 11.97
C PRO A 18 24.69 -43.61 11.12
N SER A 19 25.10 -42.55 11.77
CA SER A 19 26.25 -41.74 11.34
C SER A 19 27.55 -42.54 11.41
N PRO A 20 28.53 -42.22 10.60
CA PRO A 20 29.82 -41.97 11.15
C PRO A 20 30.54 -40.72 10.67
N LEU A 21 31.11 -40.07 11.65
CA LEU A 21 32.50 -39.63 11.79
C LEU A 21 33.13 -38.73 10.69
N LEU A 22 33.47 -37.52 11.19
CA LEU A 22 34.77 -36.86 11.10
C LEU A 22 35.59 -37.07 9.81
N GLY A 23 35.68 -36.02 9.08
CA GLY A 23 36.75 -35.71 8.13
C GLY A 23 37.14 -34.25 8.30
N GLU A 24 38.26 -34.08 8.95
CA GLU A 24 39.03 -32.85 9.10
C GLU A 24 39.44 -32.32 7.70
N GLY A 25 39.42 -31.01 7.50
CA GLY A 25 40.18 -30.45 6.40
C GLY A 25 39.55 -29.21 5.76
N GLY A 26 39.83 -28.06 6.28
CA GLY A 26 40.44 -26.98 5.53
C GLY A 26 39.55 -26.01 4.78
N SER A 27 39.76 -24.80 5.17
CA SER A 27 39.74 -23.53 4.43
C SER A 27 38.40 -22.78 4.36
N SER A 28 38.32 -21.81 5.22
CA SER A 28 37.50 -20.61 5.08
C SER A 28 37.81 -19.90 3.77
N PRO A 29 36.80 -19.44 3.01
CA PRO A 29 37.06 -18.46 1.96
C PRO A 29 37.24 -17.09 2.63
N THR A 30 38.45 -16.60 2.50
CA THR A 30 38.90 -15.24 2.80
C THR A 30 38.06 -14.20 2.11
N LEU A 31 37.76 -13.15 2.89
CA LEU A 31 37.33 -11.85 2.41
C LEU A 31 38.17 -11.40 1.22
N LEU A 32 37.50 -11.06 0.11
CA LEU A 32 38.09 -10.33 -0.99
C LEU A 32 38.31 -8.87 -0.57
N ASP A 33 39.58 -8.59 -0.36
CA ASP A 33 40.17 -7.29 -0.18
C ASP A 33 40.03 -6.48 -1.47
N PHE A 34 39.30 -5.36 -1.45
CA PHE A 34 39.26 -4.39 -2.51
C PHE A 34 40.49 -3.49 -2.38
N GLY A 35 41.52 -3.85 -3.12
CA GLY A 35 42.74 -3.09 -3.23
C GLY A 35 42.52 -1.64 -3.69
N ALA A 36 43.30 -0.77 -3.08
CA ALA A 36 43.38 0.67 -3.28
C ALA A 36 43.87 1.06 -4.69
N PRO A 37 43.66 2.30 -5.13
CA PRO A 37 43.96 2.76 -6.49
C PRO A 37 45.46 2.95 -6.72
N VAL A 38 45.93 2.38 -7.82
CA VAL A 38 47.29 2.62 -8.34
C VAL A 38 47.37 3.95 -9.04
N SER A 39 48.20 4.82 -8.50
CA SER A 39 48.72 6.00 -9.19
C SER A 39 49.54 5.58 -10.42
N ALA A 40 49.22 6.07 -11.59
CA ALA A 40 50.10 6.04 -12.75
C ALA A 40 50.51 7.46 -13.12
N THR A 41 51.80 7.63 -12.98
CA THR A 41 52.59 8.82 -13.29
C THR A 41 52.79 8.99 -14.79
N ALA A 42 52.63 10.22 -15.23
CA ALA A 42 53.30 10.96 -16.30
C ALA A 42 53.69 10.28 -17.63
N LEU A 43 53.29 10.90 -18.69
CA LEU A 43 54.14 11.26 -19.84
C LEU A 43 53.47 12.41 -20.61
N GLN A 44 54.11 13.57 -20.59
CA GLN A 44 53.94 14.63 -21.61
C GLN A 44 54.77 14.27 -22.85
N PRO A 45 54.47 14.79 -24.02
CA PRO A 45 55.33 15.81 -24.59
C PRO A 45 54.61 17.02 -25.22
N GLU A 46 55.36 18.09 -25.05
CA GLU A 46 55.40 19.37 -25.69
C GLU A 46 55.01 19.46 -27.19
N SER A 47 54.42 20.53 -27.55
CA SER A 47 54.92 21.71 -28.30
C SER A 47 53.75 22.46 -28.97
N ALA A 48 53.67 23.71 -28.65
CA ALA A 48 53.84 24.95 -29.43
C ALA A 48 52.73 25.20 -30.51
N ASP A 49 52.00 26.27 -30.40
CA ASP A 49 52.22 27.64 -30.87
C ASP A 49 51.02 28.53 -30.54
N ARG A 50 51.28 29.55 -29.79
CA ARG A 50 51.17 30.97 -29.97
C ARG A 50 50.06 31.47 -30.94
N PHE A 51 49.00 32.12 -30.41
CA PHE A 51 48.52 33.40 -30.90
C PHE A 51 47.84 34.18 -29.76
N GLU A 52 48.42 35.32 -29.46
CA GLU A 52 47.87 36.40 -28.67
C GLU A 52 46.60 36.93 -29.30
N ASN A 53 45.58 37.14 -28.47
CA ASN A 53 44.81 38.35 -28.61
C ASN A 53 44.16 38.74 -27.27
N GLU A 54 44.72 39.79 -26.68
CA GLU A 54 44.10 40.54 -25.60
C GLU A 54 42.75 41.10 -26.02
N ARG A 55 41.73 40.88 -25.25
CA ARG A 55 40.69 41.88 -24.98
C ARG A 55 40.06 41.64 -23.64
N THR A 56 40.40 42.51 -22.73
CA THR A 56 39.69 42.83 -21.48
C THR A 56 38.20 42.89 -21.66
N ALA A 57 37.49 42.05 -20.86
CA ALA A 57 36.16 42.37 -20.38
C ALA A 57 36.00 41.79 -18.99
N GLN A 58 36.06 42.67 -18.01
CA GLN A 58 35.64 42.45 -16.63
C GLN A 58 34.16 42.06 -16.65
N GLY A 59 33.88 40.75 -16.46
CA GLY A 59 32.55 40.21 -16.26
C GLY A 59 32.55 39.57 -14.86
N GLN A 60 31.88 40.26 -13.96
CA GLN A 60 31.58 39.88 -12.59
C GLN A 60 30.89 38.53 -12.57
N SER A 61 31.59 37.45 -12.22
CA SER A 61 30.94 36.15 -11.94
C SER A 61 30.26 36.23 -10.57
N GLY A 62 29.02 36.62 -10.61
CA GLY A 62 28.10 36.34 -9.49
C GLY A 62 27.94 34.82 -9.43
N GLY A 63 28.53 34.19 -8.42
CA GLY A 63 28.27 32.81 -8.06
C GLY A 63 26.82 32.68 -7.55
N GLY A 64 25.89 32.54 -8.47
CA GLY A 64 24.55 32.03 -8.13
C GLY A 64 24.72 30.53 -7.94
N GLU A 65 24.61 30.06 -6.71
CA GLU A 65 24.38 28.65 -6.45
C GLU A 65 23.20 28.24 -7.29
N ALA A 66 23.44 27.41 -8.30
CA ALA A 66 22.36 26.82 -9.09
C ALA A 66 21.60 25.88 -8.15
N VAL A 67 20.43 26.31 -7.70
CA VAL A 67 19.48 25.44 -6.98
C VAL A 67 19.29 24.22 -7.87
N PRO A 68 19.58 23.00 -7.39
CA PRO A 68 19.41 21.78 -8.18
C PRO A 68 17.96 21.71 -8.64
N ARG A 69 17.75 21.64 -9.96
CA ARG A 69 16.40 21.40 -10.48
C ARG A 69 16.02 19.97 -10.09
N PRO A 70 14.82 19.77 -9.50
CA PRO A 70 14.37 18.44 -9.14
C PRO A 70 14.38 17.52 -10.38
N SER A 71 14.71 16.26 -10.19
CA SER A 71 14.62 15.25 -11.25
C SER A 71 13.19 15.15 -11.75
N ALA A 72 12.99 14.58 -12.95
CA ALA A 72 11.65 14.39 -13.48
C ALA A 72 10.80 13.49 -12.55
N GLU A 73 11.41 12.51 -11.90
CA GLU A 73 10.76 11.62 -10.91
C GLU A 73 10.37 12.38 -9.64
N GLU A 74 11.26 13.21 -9.09
CA GLU A 74 10.94 14.05 -7.92
C GLU A 74 9.81 15.02 -8.22
N ALA A 75 9.80 15.61 -9.42
CA ALA A 75 8.72 16.50 -9.85
C ALA A 75 7.39 15.75 -10.02
N ALA A 76 7.41 14.51 -10.50
CA ALA A 76 6.21 13.67 -10.64
C ALA A 76 5.66 13.28 -9.27
N ARG A 77 6.51 12.87 -8.32
CA ARG A 77 6.13 12.55 -6.94
C ARG A 77 5.50 13.76 -6.23
N ALA A 78 6.17 14.92 -6.28
CA ALA A 78 5.64 16.15 -5.68
C ALA A 78 4.27 16.55 -6.26
N LYS A 79 4.06 16.34 -7.56
CA LYS A 79 2.77 16.59 -8.22
C LYS A 79 1.69 15.62 -7.78
N ASP A 80 2.03 14.35 -7.57
CA ASP A 80 1.09 13.32 -7.11
C ASP A 80 0.71 13.57 -5.65
N GLU A 81 1.68 13.89 -4.78
CA GLU A 81 1.45 14.28 -3.39
C GLU A 81 0.53 15.50 -3.28
N ALA A 82 0.81 16.57 -4.03
CA ALA A 82 -0.03 17.77 -4.04
C ALA A 82 -1.47 17.48 -4.52
N ARG A 83 -1.64 16.53 -5.44
CA ARG A 83 -2.96 16.06 -5.90
C ARG A 83 -3.71 15.35 -4.78
N LEU A 84 -3.03 14.47 -4.02
CA LEU A 84 -3.64 13.75 -2.90
C LEU A 84 -3.98 14.67 -1.72
N GLU A 85 -3.16 15.68 -1.45
CA GLU A 85 -3.46 16.73 -0.46
C GLU A 85 -4.71 17.52 -0.87
N SER A 86 -4.80 17.95 -2.13
CA SER A 86 -5.99 18.63 -2.65
C SER A 86 -7.25 17.75 -2.56
N LEU A 87 -7.10 16.44 -2.80
CA LEU A 87 -8.18 15.49 -2.66
C LEU A 87 -8.61 15.34 -1.20
N LEU A 88 -7.67 15.30 -0.26
CA LEU A 88 -7.92 15.28 1.18
C LEU A 88 -8.74 16.50 1.60
N ASP A 89 -8.36 17.70 1.16
CA ASP A 89 -9.08 18.93 1.50
C ASP A 89 -10.49 18.92 0.89
N THR A 90 -10.64 18.45 -0.34
CA THR A 90 -11.96 18.28 -0.97
C THR A 90 -12.85 17.31 -0.18
N LEU A 91 -12.30 16.18 0.32
CA LEU A 91 -13.04 15.22 1.14
C LEU A 91 -13.42 15.79 2.50
N LYS A 92 -12.53 16.55 3.15
CA LYS A 92 -12.84 17.25 4.40
C LYS A 92 -13.97 18.24 4.19
N GLU A 93 -13.88 19.03 3.14
CA GLU A 93 -14.93 20.02 2.80
C GLU A 93 -16.26 19.31 2.47
N ALA A 94 -16.24 18.23 1.70
CA ALA A 94 -17.44 17.43 1.42
C ALA A 94 -18.04 16.87 2.71
N THR A 95 -17.20 16.38 3.65
CA THR A 95 -17.66 15.84 4.95
C THR A 95 -18.35 16.92 5.81
N GLU A 96 -17.91 18.17 5.72
CA GLU A 96 -18.52 19.28 6.47
C GLU A 96 -19.77 19.84 5.78
N LYS A 97 -19.82 19.87 4.46
CA LYS A 97 -20.88 20.52 3.70
C LYS A 97 -21.98 19.57 3.22
N SER A 98 -21.67 18.31 2.92
CA SER A 98 -22.66 17.35 2.43
C SER A 98 -23.63 16.96 3.54
N GLN A 99 -24.92 17.07 3.27
CA GLN A 99 -25.96 16.59 4.19
C GLN A 99 -25.90 15.07 4.39
N ALA A 100 -25.39 14.34 3.43
CA ALA A 100 -25.22 12.88 3.50
C ALA A 100 -24.04 12.48 4.38
N LEU A 101 -22.91 13.22 4.37
CA LEU A 101 -21.71 12.90 5.13
C LEU A 101 -21.66 13.50 6.52
N LYS A 102 -22.19 14.70 6.69
CA LYS A 102 -22.13 15.46 7.94
C LYS A 102 -22.59 14.70 9.19
N PRO A 103 -23.66 13.86 9.17
CA PRO A 103 -24.05 13.05 10.32
C PRO A 103 -23.07 11.94 10.68
N PHE A 104 -22.17 11.59 9.77
CA PHE A 104 -21.21 10.46 9.86
C PHE A 104 -19.76 10.90 9.91
N LYS A 105 -19.49 12.21 10.07
CA LYS A 105 -18.14 12.75 10.11
C LYS A 105 -17.24 12.10 11.18
N ASP A 106 -17.83 11.64 12.25
CA ASP A 106 -17.16 10.95 13.35
C ASP A 106 -16.85 9.46 13.05
N GLN A 107 -17.34 8.94 11.92
CA GLN A 107 -17.03 7.61 11.39
C GLN A 107 -16.05 7.66 10.21
N LEU A 108 -15.74 8.86 9.68
CA LEU A 108 -14.82 9.08 8.58
C LEU A 108 -13.47 9.58 9.12
N LEU A 109 -12.42 8.79 8.91
CA LEU A 109 -11.05 9.17 9.24
C LEU A 109 -10.27 9.35 7.93
N LEU A 110 -9.63 10.50 7.78
CA LEU A 110 -8.89 10.87 6.57
C LEU A 110 -7.46 11.23 6.96
N ASP A 111 -6.49 10.55 6.38
CA ASP A 111 -5.07 10.79 6.62
C ASP A 111 -4.20 10.47 5.40
N ILE A 112 -3.06 11.16 5.30
CA ILE A 112 -2.04 10.87 4.30
C ILE A 112 -1.07 9.84 4.87
N THR A 113 -0.79 8.81 4.09
CA THR A 113 0.17 7.75 4.38
C THR A 113 1.22 7.67 3.27
N PRO A 114 2.34 6.97 3.46
CA PRO A 114 3.31 6.75 2.37
C PRO A 114 2.72 6.04 1.14
N GLN A 115 1.63 5.30 1.30
CA GLN A 115 0.95 4.62 0.19
C GLN A 115 -0.05 5.53 -0.54
N GLY A 116 -0.43 6.65 0.05
CA GLY A 116 -1.39 7.60 -0.49
C GLY A 116 -2.41 8.11 0.53
N LEU A 117 -3.50 8.68 0.03
CA LEU A 117 -4.59 9.17 0.87
C LEU A 117 -5.46 8.01 1.36
N ARG A 118 -5.50 7.81 2.66
CA ARG A 118 -6.30 6.79 3.32
C ARG A 118 -7.62 7.38 3.84
N ILE A 119 -8.70 6.75 3.42
CA ILE A 119 -10.08 7.04 3.83
C ILE A 119 -10.56 5.84 4.61
N GLN A 120 -10.84 5.98 5.91
CA GLN A 120 -11.36 4.90 6.73
C GLN A 120 -12.78 5.20 7.16
N ILE A 121 -13.67 4.23 6.99
CA ILE A 121 -15.02 4.23 7.54
C ILE A 121 -15.02 3.25 8.69
N ILE A 122 -15.27 3.73 9.92
CA ILE A 122 -15.24 2.94 11.15
C ILE A 122 -16.65 2.70 11.69
N ASP A 123 -16.86 1.54 12.34
CA ASP A 123 -18.09 1.29 13.07
C ASP A 123 -18.14 2.08 14.37
N LYS A 124 -19.34 2.48 14.75
CA LYS A 124 -19.69 2.99 16.09
C LYS A 124 -20.73 2.06 16.73
N GLU A 125 -20.82 2.06 18.06
CA GLU A 125 -21.71 1.16 18.81
C GLU A 125 -23.16 1.15 18.30
N ASN A 126 -23.70 2.33 17.96
CA ASN A 126 -25.08 2.47 17.52
C ASN A 126 -25.22 2.72 16.01
N ARG A 127 -24.12 2.65 15.25
CA ARG A 127 -24.08 2.90 13.79
C ARG A 127 -23.13 1.94 13.10
N PRO A 128 -23.51 0.63 13.01
CA PRO A 128 -22.70 -0.37 12.33
C PRO A 128 -22.83 -0.22 10.82
N MET A 129 -21.73 -0.24 10.08
CA MET A 129 -21.72 -0.18 8.61
C MET A 129 -22.39 -1.36 7.95
N PHE A 130 -22.38 -2.51 8.59
CA PHE A 130 -22.91 -3.78 8.08
C PHE A 130 -23.94 -4.38 9.02
N GLY A 131 -24.82 -5.22 8.50
CA GLY A 131 -25.63 -6.11 9.32
C GLY A 131 -24.76 -7.00 10.22
N SER A 132 -25.31 -7.40 11.38
CA SER A 132 -24.57 -8.23 12.35
C SER A 132 -24.08 -9.53 11.74
N GLY A 133 -22.76 -9.76 11.76
CA GLY A 133 -22.13 -10.92 11.15
C GLY A 133 -22.41 -11.07 9.66
N SER A 134 -22.56 -9.97 8.95
CA SER A 134 -22.93 -9.92 7.54
C SER A 134 -22.00 -8.98 6.77
N ALA A 135 -21.97 -9.14 5.46
CA ALA A 135 -21.36 -8.22 4.51
C ALA A 135 -22.41 -7.36 3.76
N VAL A 136 -23.66 -7.33 4.24
CA VAL A 136 -24.71 -6.46 3.69
C VAL A 136 -24.51 -5.07 4.28
N LEU A 137 -24.25 -4.07 3.41
CA LEU A 137 -24.08 -2.67 3.79
C LEU A 137 -25.42 -2.07 4.26
N GLN A 138 -25.34 -1.20 5.26
CA GLN A 138 -26.44 -0.32 5.64
C GLN A 138 -26.61 0.80 4.60
N ASP A 139 -27.83 1.27 4.40
CA ASP A 139 -28.15 2.29 3.38
C ASP A 139 -27.32 3.56 3.53
N TYR A 140 -27.09 4.01 4.76
CA TYR A 140 -26.26 5.19 5.01
C TYR A 140 -24.81 4.98 4.63
N THR A 141 -24.28 3.75 4.78
CA THR A 141 -22.92 3.41 4.36
C THR A 141 -22.80 3.45 2.83
N VAL A 142 -23.84 2.98 2.13
CA VAL A 142 -23.91 3.11 0.66
C VAL A 142 -23.87 4.58 0.25
N SER A 143 -24.63 5.44 0.93
CA SER A 143 -24.62 6.90 0.67
C SER A 143 -23.26 7.53 0.92
N ILE A 144 -22.56 7.14 1.99
CA ILE A 144 -21.18 7.58 2.24
C ILE A 144 -20.26 7.16 1.09
N LEU A 145 -20.31 5.89 0.67
CA LEU A 145 -19.48 5.37 -0.43
C LEU A 145 -19.78 6.06 -1.75
N GLN A 146 -21.04 6.44 -2.00
CA GLN A 146 -21.45 7.20 -3.19
C GLN A 146 -20.79 8.58 -3.25
N GLU A 147 -20.82 9.33 -2.15
CA GLU A 147 -20.18 10.64 -2.05
C GLU A 147 -18.65 10.52 -2.23
N ILE A 148 -18.03 9.57 -1.55
CA ILE A 148 -16.59 9.28 -1.69
C ILE A 148 -16.24 8.94 -3.13
N THR A 149 -17.09 8.18 -3.84
CA THR A 149 -16.87 7.80 -5.24
C THR A 149 -16.76 9.03 -6.15
N SER A 150 -17.63 10.03 -5.95
CA SER A 150 -17.62 11.26 -6.75
C SER A 150 -16.29 11.99 -6.65
N VAL A 151 -15.73 12.05 -5.43
CA VAL A 151 -14.47 12.74 -5.16
C VAL A 151 -13.26 11.92 -5.67
N ILE A 152 -13.24 10.60 -5.44
CA ILE A 152 -12.17 9.72 -5.93
C ILE A 152 -12.08 9.71 -7.46
N ASN A 153 -13.21 9.85 -8.17
CA ASN A 153 -13.20 9.90 -9.63
C ASN A 153 -12.50 11.14 -10.21
N ALA A 154 -12.33 12.20 -9.42
CA ALA A 154 -11.67 13.43 -9.86
C ALA A 154 -10.16 13.27 -10.11
N VAL A 155 -9.53 12.23 -9.54
CA VAL A 155 -8.09 11.94 -9.70
C VAL A 155 -7.87 10.67 -10.53
N PRO A 156 -6.73 10.51 -11.25
CA PRO A 156 -6.45 9.32 -12.04
C PRO A 156 -6.02 8.13 -11.19
N ASN A 157 -5.57 8.36 -9.97
CA ASN A 157 -4.99 7.38 -9.06
C ASN A 157 -5.86 6.13 -8.87
N LYS A 158 -5.23 4.97 -8.73
CA LYS A 158 -5.89 3.71 -8.39
C LYS A 158 -6.21 3.64 -6.91
N ILE A 159 -7.09 2.73 -6.52
CA ILE A 159 -7.46 2.53 -5.12
C ILE A 159 -7.21 1.09 -4.66
N SER A 160 -6.84 0.95 -3.39
CA SER A 160 -6.83 -0.31 -2.64
C SER A 160 -7.98 -0.29 -1.63
N ILE A 161 -8.71 -1.39 -1.51
CA ILE A 161 -9.83 -1.51 -0.57
C ILE A 161 -9.51 -2.62 0.42
N THR A 162 -9.54 -2.32 1.71
CA THR A 162 -9.28 -3.32 2.75
C THR A 162 -10.42 -3.40 3.75
N GLY A 163 -10.71 -4.63 4.20
CA GLY A 163 -11.71 -4.91 5.22
C GLY A 163 -11.05 -5.44 6.49
N HIS A 164 -11.58 -5.03 7.64
CA HIS A 164 -11.12 -5.44 8.96
C HIS A 164 -12.29 -5.80 9.85
N THR A 165 -12.07 -6.70 10.80
CA THR A 165 -13.00 -7.07 11.86
C THR A 165 -12.44 -6.72 13.23
N ASP A 166 -13.27 -6.79 14.25
CA ASP A 166 -12.82 -6.93 15.63
C ASP A 166 -12.40 -8.38 15.92
N ALA A 167 -11.95 -8.64 17.14
CA ALA A 167 -11.49 -9.96 17.57
C ALA A 167 -12.64 -10.91 17.98
N TYR A 168 -13.91 -10.50 17.86
CA TYR A 168 -15.00 -11.44 18.01
C TYR A 168 -14.96 -12.51 16.92
N GLN A 169 -14.89 -13.77 17.34
CA GLN A 169 -14.85 -14.88 16.40
C GLN A 169 -16.20 -15.04 15.70
N PHE A 170 -16.15 -15.10 14.38
CA PHE A 170 -17.33 -15.39 13.59
C PHE A 170 -17.51 -16.91 13.47
N LEU A 171 -18.47 -17.47 14.20
CA LEU A 171 -18.70 -18.92 14.30
C LEU A 171 -20.00 -19.39 13.65
N LYS A 172 -20.67 -18.55 12.86
CA LYS A 172 -22.00 -18.88 12.32
C LYS A 172 -21.97 -19.90 11.17
N ARG A 173 -20.83 -20.16 10.55
CA ARG A 173 -20.67 -21.11 9.43
C ARG A 173 -19.39 -21.88 9.60
N GLU A 174 -19.42 -23.16 9.26
CA GLU A 174 -18.23 -23.97 9.14
C GLU A 174 -17.32 -23.40 8.04
N ASN A 175 -16.03 -23.29 8.30
CA ASN A 175 -15.02 -22.71 7.40
C ASN A 175 -15.26 -21.25 7.00
N TYR A 176 -15.93 -20.45 7.83
CA TYR A 176 -16.13 -19.02 7.62
C TYR A 176 -15.72 -18.24 8.86
N THR A 177 -14.62 -17.54 8.76
CA THR A 177 -13.94 -16.84 9.85
C THR A 177 -13.92 -15.33 9.61
N ASN A 178 -13.20 -14.60 10.45
CA ASN A 178 -12.96 -13.16 10.27
C ASN A 178 -12.22 -12.84 8.95
N TRP A 179 -11.46 -13.79 8.40
CA TRP A 179 -10.80 -13.63 7.11
C TRP A 179 -11.79 -13.53 5.95
N GLU A 180 -12.73 -14.48 5.87
CA GLU A 180 -13.77 -14.46 4.85
C GLU A 180 -14.71 -13.28 5.06
N LEU A 181 -15.12 -13.01 6.30
CA LEU A 181 -16.02 -11.89 6.60
C LEU A 181 -15.42 -10.54 6.20
N SER A 182 -14.15 -10.31 6.53
CA SER A 182 -13.47 -9.07 6.17
C SER A 182 -13.30 -8.90 4.66
N THR A 183 -12.98 -9.99 3.95
CA THR A 183 -12.88 -10.02 2.50
C THR A 183 -14.22 -9.75 1.82
N ASP A 184 -15.30 -10.38 2.31
CA ASP A 184 -16.65 -10.18 1.80
C ASP A 184 -17.13 -8.74 2.00
N ARG A 185 -16.81 -8.13 3.15
CA ARG A 185 -17.09 -6.73 3.45
C ARG A 185 -16.33 -5.77 2.54
N ALA A 186 -15.05 -6.01 2.31
CA ALA A 186 -14.25 -5.24 1.36
C ALA A 186 -14.82 -5.34 -0.06
N ASN A 187 -15.24 -6.54 -0.48
CA ASN A 187 -15.89 -6.75 -1.77
C ASN A 187 -17.29 -6.09 -1.84
N ALA A 188 -18.04 -6.04 -0.74
CA ALA A 188 -19.30 -5.33 -0.70
C ALA A 188 -19.10 -3.82 -0.89
N ALA A 189 -18.09 -3.24 -0.23
CA ALA A 189 -17.69 -1.85 -0.45
C ALA A 189 -17.26 -1.60 -1.91
N ARG A 190 -16.46 -2.48 -2.51
CA ARG A 190 -16.07 -2.39 -3.93
C ARG A 190 -17.30 -2.38 -4.85
N ARG A 191 -18.27 -3.27 -4.59
CA ARG A 191 -19.51 -3.33 -5.40
C ARG A 191 -20.31 -2.05 -5.26
N ALA A 192 -20.44 -1.50 -4.05
CA ALA A 192 -21.15 -0.25 -3.80
C ALA A 192 -20.47 0.93 -4.53
N LEU A 193 -19.14 1.05 -4.46
CA LEU A 193 -18.39 2.06 -5.22
C LEU A 193 -18.63 1.93 -6.73
N ALA A 194 -18.58 0.69 -7.27
CA ALA A 194 -18.83 0.44 -8.69
C ALA A 194 -20.27 0.81 -9.11
N GLN A 195 -21.26 0.50 -8.26
CA GLN A 195 -22.66 0.87 -8.48
C GLN A 195 -22.88 2.37 -8.39
N SER A 196 -22.09 3.05 -7.58
CA SER A 196 -22.07 4.52 -7.48
C SER A 196 -21.30 5.22 -8.61
N GLY A 197 -20.82 4.48 -9.60
CA GLY A 197 -20.18 5.05 -10.79
C GLY A 197 -18.66 5.17 -10.69
N LEU A 198 -17.99 4.39 -9.82
CA LEU A 198 -16.52 4.35 -9.81
C LEU A 198 -15.98 3.98 -11.19
N ALA A 199 -15.03 4.74 -11.69
CA ALA A 199 -14.45 4.54 -13.02
C ALA A 199 -13.83 3.13 -13.14
N LYS A 200 -14.00 2.51 -14.30
CA LYS A 200 -13.45 1.18 -14.59
C LYS A 200 -11.92 1.18 -14.48
N GLY A 201 -11.36 0.13 -13.88
CA GLY A 201 -9.91 -0.01 -13.71
C GLY A 201 -9.31 0.76 -12.54
N LYS A 202 -10.13 1.50 -11.77
CA LYS A 202 -9.68 2.24 -10.58
C LYS A 202 -9.25 1.31 -9.43
N VAL A 203 -9.91 0.18 -9.26
CA VAL A 203 -9.58 -0.74 -8.16
C VAL A 203 -8.35 -1.56 -8.52
N GLN A 204 -7.27 -1.39 -7.75
CA GLN A 204 -6.03 -2.14 -7.86
C GLN A 204 -6.13 -3.48 -7.15
N GLN A 205 -6.63 -3.48 -5.91
CA GLN A 205 -6.76 -4.68 -5.10
C GLN A 205 -7.89 -4.57 -4.08
N VAL A 206 -8.33 -5.75 -3.60
CA VAL A 206 -9.28 -5.89 -2.49
C VAL A 206 -8.73 -6.94 -1.53
N VAL A 207 -8.57 -6.59 -0.25
CA VAL A 207 -7.94 -7.44 0.76
C VAL A 207 -8.78 -7.51 2.03
N GLY A 208 -8.91 -8.70 2.61
CA GLY A 208 -9.43 -8.89 3.96
C GLY A 208 -8.30 -9.16 4.93
N PHE A 209 -8.27 -8.46 6.05
CA PHE A 209 -7.27 -8.65 7.11
C PHE A 209 -7.82 -9.33 8.36
N GLY A 210 -9.11 -9.66 8.38
CA GLY A 210 -9.72 -10.19 9.61
C GLY A 210 -9.47 -9.26 10.78
N ASP A 211 -9.08 -9.83 11.89
CA ASP A 211 -8.65 -9.19 13.14
C ASP A 211 -7.12 -9.11 13.30
N SER A 212 -6.36 -9.43 12.26
CA SER A 212 -4.89 -9.44 12.31
C SER A 212 -4.29 -8.04 12.45
N VAL A 213 -4.99 -6.99 12.01
CA VAL A 213 -4.56 -5.59 12.11
C VAL A 213 -5.65 -4.78 12.79
N LEU A 214 -5.57 -4.70 14.12
CA LEU A 214 -6.52 -3.92 14.93
C LEU A 214 -6.18 -2.43 14.87
N PHE A 215 -7.20 -1.58 14.88
CA PHE A 215 -7.05 -0.13 14.99
C PHE A 215 -6.77 0.29 16.45
N VAL A 216 -7.53 -0.28 17.38
CA VAL A 216 -7.31 -0.14 18.83
C VAL A 216 -6.86 -1.49 19.37
N ARG A 217 -5.57 -1.63 19.67
CA ARG A 217 -4.96 -2.89 20.14
C ARG A 217 -5.28 -3.18 21.61
N GLU A 218 -5.45 -2.12 22.39
CA GLU A 218 -5.77 -2.18 23.83
C GLU A 218 -7.20 -2.69 24.06
N ASP A 219 -8.08 -2.51 23.10
CA ASP A 219 -9.44 -3.08 23.10
C ASP A 219 -9.72 -3.81 21.78
N PRO A 220 -9.34 -5.10 21.67
CA PRO A 220 -9.51 -5.88 20.46
C PRO A 220 -10.98 -6.05 20.02
N TYR A 221 -11.92 -5.88 20.94
CA TYR A 221 -13.36 -6.03 20.70
C TYR A 221 -14.07 -4.71 20.38
N SER A 222 -13.33 -3.61 20.40
CA SER A 222 -13.86 -2.29 20.10
C SER A 222 -14.50 -2.22 18.71
N PRO A 223 -15.70 -1.62 18.58
CA PRO A 223 -16.38 -1.45 17.28
C PRO A 223 -15.53 -0.75 16.23
N VAL A 224 -14.64 0.15 16.61
CA VAL A 224 -13.76 0.89 15.68
C VAL A 224 -12.76 -0.01 14.94
N ASN A 225 -12.53 -1.23 15.45
CA ASN A 225 -11.72 -2.23 14.75
C ASN A 225 -12.42 -2.74 13.48
N ARG A 226 -13.75 -2.77 13.47
CA ARG A 226 -14.54 -3.07 12.29
C ARG A 226 -14.54 -1.85 11.38
N ARG A 227 -13.76 -1.91 10.32
CA ARG A 227 -13.59 -0.78 9.40
C ARG A 227 -13.37 -1.23 7.97
N ILE A 228 -13.74 -0.36 7.05
CA ILE A 228 -13.32 -0.42 5.65
C ILE A 228 -12.31 0.70 5.45
N SER A 229 -11.18 0.38 4.85
CA SER A 229 -10.18 1.37 4.47
C SER A 229 -10.05 1.39 2.94
N ILE A 230 -10.13 2.59 2.37
CA ILE A 230 -9.92 2.87 0.95
C ILE A 230 -8.67 3.74 0.88
N VAL A 231 -7.64 3.28 0.20
CA VAL A 231 -6.41 4.06 -0.02
C VAL A 231 -6.39 4.49 -1.48
N VAL A 232 -6.41 5.80 -1.73
CA VAL A 232 -6.11 6.37 -3.05
C VAL A 232 -4.60 6.36 -3.17
N LEU A 233 -4.09 5.42 -3.97
CA LEU A 233 -2.68 5.09 -4.04
C LEU A 233 -1.88 6.21 -4.74
N THR A 234 -0.64 6.43 -4.29
CA THR A 234 0.36 7.12 -5.09
C THR A 234 0.67 6.29 -6.35
N GLU A 235 1.20 6.93 -7.39
CA GLU A 235 1.63 6.23 -8.61
C GLU A 235 2.69 5.17 -8.26
N GLU A 236 3.66 5.51 -7.41
CA GLU A 236 4.71 4.60 -6.93
C GLU A 236 4.15 3.38 -6.18
N ALA A 237 3.19 3.59 -5.27
CA ALA A 237 2.57 2.50 -4.53
C ALA A 237 1.79 1.55 -5.46
N ALA A 238 1.08 2.11 -6.46
CA ALA A 238 0.34 1.32 -7.43
C ALA A 238 1.28 0.46 -8.30
N GLU A 239 2.38 1.03 -8.79
CA GLU A 239 3.40 0.32 -9.57
C GLU A 239 4.10 -0.78 -8.75
N SER A 240 4.45 -0.49 -7.49
CA SER A 240 5.05 -1.46 -6.57
C SER A 240 4.13 -2.67 -6.34
N MET A 241 2.83 -2.44 -6.19
CA MET A 241 1.85 -3.51 -6.04
C MET A 241 1.71 -4.35 -7.33
N GLU A 242 1.78 -3.73 -8.51
CA GLU A 242 1.77 -4.45 -9.79
C GLU A 242 3.03 -5.29 -9.99
N ALA A 243 4.19 -4.75 -9.63
CA ALA A 243 5.47 -5.45 -9.76
C ALA A 243 5.54 -6.69 -8.84
N SER A 244 4.95 -6.62 -7.64
CA SER A 244 4.92 -7.74 -6.69
C SER A 244 3.96 -8.87 -7.08
N THR A 245 3.11 -8.66 -8.10
CA THR A 245 2.11 -9.65 -8.55
C THR A 245 2.56 -10.37 -9.85
N ARG A 246 3.66 -9.94 -10.46
CA ARG A 246 4.27 -10.55 -11.66
C ARG A 246 5.34 -11.55 -11.31
#